data_01e33c20686134b254d540209f931308
#
_entry.id   01e33c20686134b254d540209f931308
#
_cell.length_a   1.000
_cell.length_b   1.000
_cell.length_c   1.000
_cell.angle_alpha   90.00
_cell.angle_beta   90.00
_cell.angle_gamma   90.00
#
_symmetry.space_group_name_H-M   'P 1'
#
loop_
_entity.id
_entity.type
_entity.pdbx_description
1 polymer ?
#
loop_
_entity_poly.entity_id
_entity_poly.type
_entity_poly.pdbx_seq_one_letter_code
_entity_poly.pdbx_strand_id
1 'polypeptide(L)'
;VFVKASISLDLAARLFDLTTRLARRSGNSTLALIDESALTPGQLKALLVLSAEARPLLVGQLAEKLDFSLPTVSRVVDALVQRGLVDREVAERDRRARELAISGEGVAFVERFTAARITDLRVFTDGLSPEKQERLAAALADLPLDPAEAVDA
;
A
#
# COMPACT_ATOMS: atom_id res chain seq x y z
N VAL A 1 17.92 -26.88 -9.09
CA VAL A 1 16.71 -26.14 -9.50
C VAL A 1 15.52 -26.53 -8.63
N PHE A 2 15.23 -27.82 -8.37
CA PHE A 2 14.08 -28.26 -7.56
C PHE A 2 14.10 -27.81 -6.10
N VAL A 3 15.26 -27.69 -5.45
CA VAL A 3 15.38 -27.29 -4.05
C VAL A 3 15.03 -25.80 -3.87
N LYS A 4 15.47 -24.91 -4.77
CA LYS A 4 15.14 -23.47 -4.71
C LYS A 4 13.63 -23.22 -4.86
N ALA A 5 12.96 -23.93 -5.75
CA ALA A 5 11.51 -23.80 -5.94
C ALA A 5 10.72 -24.29 -4.69
N SER A 6 11.21 -25.34 -4.00
CA SER A 6 10.60 -25.85 -2.77
C SER A 6 10.71 -24.85 -1.60
N ILE A 7 11.89 -24.22 -1.42
CA ILE A 7 12.12 -23.21 -0.36
C ILE A 7 11.24 -21.98 -0.59
N SER A 8 11.17 -21.50 -1.84
CA SER A 8 10.33 -20.35 -2.17
C SER A 8 8.84 -20.58 -1.90
N LEU A 9 8.33 -21.77 -2.24
CA LEU A 9 6.93 -22.14 -1.99
C LEU A 9 6.62 -22.27 -0.49
N ASP A 10 7.51 -22.91 0.28
CA ASP A 10 7.37 -23.03 1.74
C ASP A 10 7.41 -21.64 2.41
N LEU A 11 8.31 -20.76 2.00
CA LEU A 11 8.40 -19.40 2.50
C LEU A 11 7.13 -18.60 2.16
N ALA A 12 6.63 -18.69 0.94
CA ALA A 12 5.39 -18.03 0.53
C ALA A 12 4.19 -18.53 1.37
N ALA A 13 4.10 -19.84 1.63
CA ALA A 13 3.05 -20.40 2.46
C ALA A 13 3.14 -19.92 3.91
N ARG A 14 4.33 -19.80 4.48
CA ARG A 14 4.56 -19.26 5.84
C ARG A 14 4.22 -17.78 5.94
N LEU A 15 4.59 -16.98 4.92
CA LEU A 15 4.22 -15.57 4.85
C LEU A 15 2.70 -15.40 4.74
N PHE A 16 2.04 -16.21 3.92
CA PHE A 16 0.59 -16.21 3.80
C PHE A 16 -0.11 -16.55 5.14
N ASP A 17 0.35 -17.63 5.82
CA ASP A 17 -0.19 -18.01 7.13
C ASP A 17 0.04 -16.90 8.17
N LEU A 18 1.24 -16.31 8.20
CA LEU A 18 1.56 -15.19 9.09
C LEU A 18 0.64 -13.99 8.83
N THR A 19 0.52 -13.54 7.58
CA THR A 19 -0.34 -12.39 7.23
C THR A 19 -1.81 -12.67 7.55
N THR A 20 -2.28 -13.90 7.32
CA THR A 20 -3.64 -14.32 7.67
C THR A 20 -3.88 -14.30 9.17
N ARG A 21 -2.93 -14.79 9.98
CA ARG A 21 -3.01 -14.76 11.45
C ARG A 21 -2.94 -13.33 11.97
N LEU A 22 -2.09 -12.50 11.41
CA LEU A 22 -2.02 -11.07 11.73
C LEU A 22 -3.36 -10.39 11.44
N ALA A 23 -3.93 -10.59 10.26
CA ALA A 23 -5.24 -10.03 9.90
C ALA A 23 -6.37 -10.47 10.83
N ARG A 24 -6.34 -11.72 11.33
CA ARG A 24 -7.33 -12.21 12.30
C ARG A 24 -7.12 -11.69 13.72
N ARG A 25 -5.89 -11.34 14.09
CA ARG A 25 -5.51 -10.83 15.41
C ARG A 25 -5.45 -9.33 15.49
N SER A 26 -5.28 -8.67 14.32
CA SER A 26 -5.31 -7.22 14.26
C SER A 26 -6.59 -6.75 14.90
N GLY A 27 -6.45 -5.96 15.94
CA GLY A 27 -7.56 -5.24 16.52
C GLY A 27 -8.26 -4.47 15.38
N ASN A 28 -9.51 -4.14 15.55
CA ASN A 28 -10.36 -3.53 14.53
C ASN A 28 -9.86 -2.17 13.96
N SER A 29 -8.68 -1.70 14.35
CA SER A 29 -8.19 -0.35 14.03
C SER A 29 -8.06 -0.10 12.51
N THR A 30 -7.40 -1.00 11.79
CA THR A 30 -7.28 -0.85 10.33
C THR A 30 -8.60 -1.10 9.61
N LEU A 31 -9.36 -2.12 10.03
CA LEU A 31 -10.67 -2.43 9.45
C LEU A 31 -11.68 -1.33 9.77
N ALA A 32 -11.69 -0.81 11.00
CA ALA A 32 -12.55 0.30 11.39
C ALA A 32 -12.28 1.55 10.54
N LEU A 33 -11.01 1.89 10.29
CA LEU A 33 -10.66 3.01 9.41
C LEU A 33 -11.13 2.82 7.96
N ILE A 34 -11.02 1.59 7.43
CA ILE A 34 -11.53 1.28 6.09
C ILE A 34 -13.06 1.39 6.07
N ASP A 35 -13.74 0.83 7.05
CA ASP A 35 -15.21 0.86 7.16
C ASP A 35 -15.72 2.30 7.36
N GLU A 36 -15.10 3.06 8.26
CA GLU A 36 -15.44 4.48 8.50
C GLU A 36 -15.19 5.33 7.26
N SER A 37 -14.08 5.07 6.55
CA SER A 37 -13.78 5.80 5.32
C SER A 37 -14.67 5.42 4.16
N ALA A 38 -15.31 4.25 4.18
CA ALA A 38 -16.06 3.66 3.08
C ALA A 38 -15.28 3.68 1.73
N LEU A 39 -13.94 3.54 1.80
CA LEU A 39 -13.09 3.43 0.62
C LEU A 39 -13.11 2.01 0.07
N THR A 40 -13.26 1.88 -1.23
CA THR A 40 -13.04 0.59 -1.89
C THR A 40 -11.55 0.23 -1.90
N PRO A 41 -11.19 -1.07 -2.04
CA PRO A 41 -9.78 -1.48 -2.15
C PRO A 41 -9.03 -0.75 -3.29
N GLY A 42 -9.68 -0.50 -4.42
CA GLY A 42 -9.09 0.24 -5.54
C GLY A 42 -8.81 1.70 -5.21
N GLN A 43 -9.71 2.36 -4.47
CA GLN A 43 -9.51 3.72 -4.00
C GLN A 43 -8.38 3.82 -2.98
N LEU A 44 -8.31 2.88 -2.04
CA LEU A 44 -7.22 2.82 -1.07
C LEU A 44 -5.88 2.59 -1.78
N LYS A 45 -5.80 1.64 -2.73
CA LYS A 45 -4.59 1.40 -3.52
C LYS A 45 -4.15 2.64 -4.27
N ALA A 46 -5.08 3.36 -4.91
CA ALA A 46 -4.77 4.60 -5.62
C ALA A 46 -4.22 5.69 -4.69
N LEU A 47 -4.81 5.83 -3.49
CA LEU A 47 -4.34 6.79 -2.50
C LEU A 47 -2.93 6.47 -2.00
N LEU A 48 -2.65 5.19 -1.72
CA LEU A 48 -1.32 4.74 -1.30
C LEU A 48 -0.27 4.95 -2.40
N VAL A 49 -0.61 4.71 -3.67
CA VAL A 49 0.29 4.99 -4.79
C VAL A 49 0.56 6.49 -4.88
N LEU A 50 -0.47 7.33 -4.86
CA LEU A 50 -0.30 8.79 -4.94
C LEU A 50 0.50 9.35 -3.76
N SER A 51 0.36 8.78 -2.57
CA SER A 51 1.10 9.22 -1.38
C SER A 51 2.59 8.90 -1.44
N ALA A 52 2.98 7.88 -2.21
CA ALA A 52 4.38 7.49 -2.38
C ALA A 52 5.11 8.29 -3.47
N GLU A 53 4.38 9.06 -4.28
CA GLU A 53 4.95 9.81 -5.39
C GLU A 53 5.41 11.21 -4.96
N ALA A 54 6.62 11.57 -5.36
CA ALA A 54 7.17 12.90 -5.09
C ALA A 54 6.58 14.00 -5.98
N ARG A 55 5.83 13.63 -7.04
CA ARG A 55 5.26 14.54 -8.04
C ARG A 55 3.85 14.10 -8.41
N PRO A 56 2.99 15.04 -8.85
CA PRO A 56 1.69 14.69 -9.40
C PRO A 56 1.80 13.69 -10.56
N LEU A 57 0.84 12.78 -10.65
CA LEU A 57 0.75 11.79 -11.72
C LEU A 57 -0.35 12.14 -12.72
N LEU A 58 -0.12 11.84 -13.99
CA LEU A 58 -1.20 11.80 -14.99
C LEU A 58 -2.11 10.58 -14.73
N VAL A 59 -3.38 10.69 -15.12
CA VAL A 59 -4.35 9.56 -14.99
C VAL A 59 -3.84 8.28 -15.65
N GLY A 60 -3.14 8.40 -16.81
CA GLY A 60 -2.54 7.27 -17.50
C GLY A 60 -1.42 6.60 -16.70
N GLN A 61 -0.55 7.39 -16.08
CA GLN A 61 0.54 6.88 -15.24
C GLN A 61 -0.01 6.15 -13.99
N LEU A 62 -1.06 6.71 -13.38
CA LEU A 62 -1.72 6.04 -12.28
C LEU A 62 -2.37 4.71 -12.73
N ALA A 63 -2.93 4.67 -13.95
CA ALA A 63 -3.51 3.45 -14.52
C ALA A 63 -2.46 2.34 -14.70
N GLU A 64 -1.29 2.68 -15.23
CA GLU A 64 -0.15 1.76 -15.38
C GLU A 64 0.31 1.22 -14.01
N LYS A 65 0.52 2.11 -13.03
CA LYS A 65 0.96 1.71 -11.67
C LYS A 65 -0.06 0.82 -10.93
N LEU A 66 -1.35 1.01 -11.20
CA LEU A 66 -2.43 0.22 -10.58
C LEU A 66 -2.72 -1.09 -11.32
N ASP A 67 -2.27 -1.22 -12.57
CA ASP A 67 -2.67 -2.26 -13.52
C ASP A 67 -4.20 -2.27 -13.70
N PHE A 68 -4.76 -1.08 -13.91
CA PHE A 68 -6.19 -0.88 -14.14
C PHE A 68 -6.43 -0.20 -15.48
N SER A 69 -7.60 -0.43 -16.07
CA SER A 69 -8.02 0.30 -17.27
C SER A 69 -8.25 1.79 -16.97
N LEU A 70 -7.97 2.67 -17.95
CA LEU A 70 -8.22 4.11 -17.83
C LEU A 70 -9.65 4.46 -17.35
N PRO A 71 -10.73 3.83 -17.86
CA PRO A 71 -12.08 4.10 -17.36
C PRO A 71 -12.26 3.72 -15.88
N THR A 72 -11.58 2.67 -15.42
CA THR A 72 -11.62 2.26 -14.01
C THR A 72 -10.92 3.28 -13.13
N VAL A 73 -9.71 3.69 -13.52
CA VAL A 73 -8.95 4.70 -12.77
C VAL A 73 -9.66 6.05 -12.75
N SER A 74 -10.26 6.47 -13.86
CA SER A 74 -11.04 7.72 -13.89
C SER A 74 -12.16 7.70 -12.84
N ARG A 75 -12.92 6.61 -12.73
CA ARG A 75 -13.97 6.46 -11.70
C ARG A 75 -13.42 6.44 -10.28
N VAL A 76 -12.29 5.76 -10.07
CA VAL A 76 -11.61 5.72 -8.76
C VAL A 76 -11.18 7.13 -8.35
N VAL A 77 -10.53 7.85 -9.27
CA VAL A 77 -10.07 9.22 -9.05
C VAL A 77 -11.23 10.18 -8.82
N ASP A 78 -12.30 10.11 -9.64
CA ASP A 78 -13.47 10.97 -9.48
C ASP A 78 -14.09 10.82 -8.08
N ALA A 79 -14.17 9.58 -7.57
CA ALA A 79 -14.66 9.32 -6.23
C ALA A 79 -13.72 9.85 -5.12
N LEU A 80 -12.40 9.80 -5.32
CA LEU A 80 -11.43 10.36 -4.38
C LEU A 80 -11.44 11.89 -4.37
N VAL A 81 -11.57 12.52 -5.54
CA VAL A 81 -11.71 13.98 -5.68
C VAL A 81 -13.01 14.46 -5.02
N GLN A 82 -14.14 13.77 -5.24
CA GLN A 82 -15.41 14.10 -4.57
C GLN A 82 -15.33 14.04 -3.04
N ARG A 83 -14.42 13.23 -2.51
CA ARG A 83 -14.15 13.10 -1.07
C ARG A 83 -13.07 14.06 -0.55
N GLY A 84 -12.50 14.87 -1.42
CA GLY A 84 -11.43 15.79 -1.07
C GLY A 84 -10.09 15.11 -0.72
N LEU A 85 -9.91 13.84 -1.10
CA LEU A 85 -8.68 13.08 -0.79
C LEU A 85 -7.60 13.20 -1.89
N VAL A 86 -8.00 13.61 -3.07
CA VAL A 86 -7.13 13.83 -4.24
C VAL A 86 -7.49 15.14 -4.89
N ASP A 87 -6.49 15.93 -5.24
CA ASP A 87 -6.61 17.13 -6.04
C ASP A 87 -6.38 16.81 -7.52
N ARG A 88 -7.17 17.44 -8.38
CA ARG A 88 -7.04 17.29 -9.83
C ARG A 88 -6.82 18.68 -10.44
N GLU A 89 -5.64 18.90 -10.97
CA GLU A 89 -5.25 20.16 -11.60
C GLU A 89 -5.00 20.00 -13.09
N VAL A 90 -4.99 21.12 -13.80
CA VAL A 90 -4.60 21.17 -15.21
C VAL A 90 -3.08 21.12 -15.25
N ALA A 91 -2.51 20.19 -16.01
CA ALA A 91 -1.06 20.11 -16.16
C ALA A 91 -0.51 21.40 -16.79
N GLU A 92 0.57 21.92 -16.23
CA GLU A 92 1.17 23.18 -16.71
C GLU A 92 1.59 23.13 -18.18
N ARG A 93 2.05 21.97 -18.65
CA ARG A 93 2.58 21.78 -20.00
C ARG A 93 1.54 21.36 -21.04
N ASP A 94 0.41 20.81 -20.61
CA ASP A 94 -0.68 20.37 -21.49
C ASP A 94 -2.04 20.62 -20.84
N ARG A 95 -2.73 21.63 -21.30
CA ARG A 95 -4.07 22.00 -20.81
C ARG A 95 -5.14 20.89 -20.97
N ARG A 96 -4.86 19.87 -21.77
CA ARG A 96 -5.75 18.71 -21.95
C ARG A 96 -5.46 17.61 -20.93
N ALA A 97 -4.27 17.59 -20.36
CA ALA A 97 -3.88 16.63 -19.34
C ALA A 97 -4.33 17.09 -17.94
N ARG A 98 -4.63 16.14 -17.11
CA ARG A 98 -4.98 16.35 -15.69
C ARG A 98 -3.94 15.67 -14.82
N GLU A 99 -3.34 16.42 -13.95
CA GLU A 99 -2.43 15.95 -12.92
C GLU A 99 -3.21 15.64 -11.64
N LEU A 100 -2.80 14.58 -10.99
CA LEU A 100 -3.39 14.07 -9.75
C LEU A 100 -2.36 14.19 -8.64
N ALA A 101 -2.72 14.85 -7.57
CA ALA A 101 -1.92 14.93 -6.36
C ALA A 101 -2.77 14.47 -5.18
N ILE A 102 -2.12 13.87 -4.18
CA ILE A 102 -2.80 13.61 -2.91
C ILE A 102 -3.05 14.95 -2.21
N SER A 103 -4.27 15.15 -1.70
CA SER A 103 -4.61 16.36 -0.93
C SER A 103 -4.07 16.29 0.51
N GLY A 104 -4.14 17.40 1.25
CA GLY A 104 -3.81 17.39 2.67
C GLY A 104 -4.66 16.42 3.49
N GLU A 105 -5.96 16.30 3.19
CA GLU A 105 -6.85 15.31 3.81
C GLU A 105 -6.47 13.88 3.42
N GLY A 106 -6.07 13.66 2.16
CA GLY A 106 -5.57 12.38 1.69
C GLY A 106 -4.30 11.95 2.42
N VAL A 107 -3.34 12.86 2.60
CA VAL A 107 -2.12 12.62 3.38
C VAL A 107 -2.48 12.24 4.82
N ALA A 108 -3.31 13.03 5.49
CA ALA A 108 -3.73 12.75 6.86
C ALA A 108 -4.46 11.39 6.99
N PHE A 109 -5.24 11.00 5.99
CA PHE A 109 -5.85 9.66 5.94
C PHE A 109 -4.78 8.56 5.85
N VAL A 110 -3.83 8.67 4.92
CA VAL A 110 -2.76 7.67 4.73
C VAL A 110 -1.90 7.53 5.98
N GLU A 111 -1.58 8.64 6.65
CA GLU A 111 -0.84 8.63 7.91
C GLU A 111 -1.60 7.86 9.01
N ARG A 112 -2.90 8.13 9.20
CA ARG A 112 -3.74 7.39 10.15
C ARG A 112 -3.82 5.91 9.81
N PHE A 113 -4.01 5.59 8.53
CA PHE A 113 -4.05 4.21 8.05
C PHE A 113 -2.73 3.46 8.33
N THR A 114 -1.59 4.11 8.05
CA THR A 114 -0.26 3.55 8.29
C THR A 114 -0.01 3.34 9.79
N ALA A 115 -0.36 4.34 10.62
CA ALA A 115 -0.22 4.25 12.06
C ALA A 115 -1.06 3.10 12.66
N ALA A 116 -2.29 2.91 12.18
CA ALA A 116 -3.15 1.79 12.59
C ALA A 116 -2.53 0.45 12.20
N ARG A 117 -1.99 0.32 10.99
CA ARG A 117 -1.30 -0.88 10.53
C ARG A 117 -0.05 -1.20 11.35
N ILE A 118 0.74 -0.19 11.68
CA ILE A 118 1.92 -0.34 12.55
C ILE A 118 1.49 -0.79 13.94
N THR A 119 0.43 -0.21 14.49
CA THR A 119 -0.10 -0.60 15.80
C THR A 119 -0.55 -2.06 15.83
N ASP A 120 -1.25 -2.51 14.80
CA ASP A 120 -1.67 -3.90 14.66
C ASP A 120 -0.46 -4.87 14.58
N LEU A 121 0.58 -4.50 13.83
CA LEU A 121 1.82 -5.29 13.72
C LEU A 121 2.63 -5.28 15.02
N ARG A 122 2.62 -4.16 15.76
CA ARG A 122 3.32 -4.03 17.02
C ARG A 122 2.84 -5.02 18.07
N VAL A 123 1.55 -5.28 18.15
CA VAL A 123 0.99 -6.31 19.04
C VAL A 123 1.62 -7.68 18.78
N PHE A 124 1.93 -8.00 17.52
CA PHE A 124 2.63 -9.24 17.19
C PHE A 124 4.10 -9.19 17.58
N THR A 125 4.81 -8.12 17.24
CA THR A 125 6.25 -7.99 17.51
C THR A 125 6.54 -7.93 19.00
N ASP A 126 5.74 -7.24 19.79
CA ASP A 126 5.88 -7.16 21.26
C ASP A 126 5.71 -8.54 21.93
N GLY A 127 5.01 -9.47 21.28
CA GLY A 127 4.86 -10.86 21.75
C GLY A 127 6.05 -11.77 21.42
N LEU A 128 7.06 -11.29 20.68
CA LEU A 128 8.28 -12.04 20.35
C LEU A 128 9.35 -11.86 21.43
N SER A 129 10.19 -12.89 21.65
CA SER A 129 11.38 -12.73 22.48
C SER A 129 12.38 -11.75 21.80
N PRO A 130 13.22 -11.04 22.58
CA PRO A 130 14.20 -10.09 22.02
C PRO A 130 15.06 -10.72 20.92
N GLU A 131 15.54 -11.94 21.12
CA GLU A 131 16.32 -12.67 20.11
C GLU A 131 15.56 -12.86 18.79
N LYS A 132 14.25 -13.16 18.85
CA LYS A 132 13.42 -13.32 17.66
C LYS A 132 13.14 -11.97 16.97
N GLN A 133 13.00 -10.90 17.75
CA GLN A 133 12.86 -9.54 17.22
C GLN A 133 14.10 -9.13 16.44
N GLU A 134 15.30 -9.33 17.01
CA GLU A 134 16.57 -9.02 16.35
C GLU A 134 16.76 -9.83 15.06
N ARG A 135 16.51 -11.14 15.10
CA ARG A 135 16.62 -11.99 13.91
C ARG A 135 15.63 -11.60 12.80
N LEU A 136 14.40 -11.25 13.17
CA LEU A 136 13.40 -10.80 12.21
C LEU A 136 13.79 -9.44 11.61
N ALA A 137 14.25 -8.51 12.44
CA ALA A 137 14.70 -7.19 11.99
C ALA A 137 15.88 -7.30 11.01
N ALA A 138 16.88 -8.13 11.33
CA ALA A 138 18.00 -8.38 10.43
C ALA A 138 17.56 -9.00 9.10
N ALA A 139 16.67 -10.00 9.15
CA ALA A 139 16.16 -10.63 7.93
C ALA A 139 15.37 -9.67 7.03
N LEU A 140 14.59 -8.76 7.63
CA LEU A 140 13.83 -7.75 6.88
C LEU A 140 14.73 -6.65 6.30
N ALA A 141 15.83 -6.31 6.97
CA ALA A 141 16.78 -5.31 6.48
C ALA A 141 17.51 -5.73 5.20
N ASP A 142 17.69 -7.05 5.00
CA ASP A 142 18.34 -7.61 3.82
C ASP A 142 17.39 -7.82 2.63
N LEU A 143 16.08 -7.56 2.81
CA LEU A 143 15.12 -7.73 1.71
C LEU A 143 15.06 -6.47 0.85
N PRO A 144 14.99 -6.62 -0.49
CA PRO A 144 14.73 -5.49 -1.36
C PRO A 144 13.35 -4.92 -1.07
N LEU A 145 13.24 -3.60 -0.95
CA LEU A 145 11.98 -2.91 -0.70
C LEU A 145 11.06 -2.93 -1.92
N ASP A 146 11.64 -2.99 -3.12
CA ASP A 146 10.91 -3.10 -4.38
C ASP A 146 10.96 -4.56 -4.87
N PRO A 147 9.81 -5.22 -5.11
CA PRO A 147 9.78 -6.55 -5.71
C PRO A 147 10.49 -6.65 -7.07
N ALA A 148 10.62 -5.56 -7.81
CA ALA A 148 11.37 -5.51 -9.06
C ALA A 148 12.88 -5.68 -8.85
N GLU A 149 13.43 -5.21 -7.74
CA GLU A 149 14.85 -5.38 -7.39
C GLU A 149 15.18 -6.82 -6.97
N ALA A 150 14.17 -7.60 -6.57
CA ALA A 150 14.35 -8.99 -6.14
C ALA A 150 14.55 -9.97 -7.31
N VAL A 151 14.31 -9.56 -8.55
CA VAL A 151 14.39 -10.42 -9.75
C VAL A 151 15.79 -10.44 -10.33
N ASP A 152 16.62 -9.43 -10.07
CA ASP A 152 17.96 -9.26 -10.64
C ASP A 152 19.11 -9.66 -9.66
N ALA A 153 18.79 -10.16 -8.48
CA ALA A 153 19.73 -10.64 -7.48
C ALA A 153 19.71 -12.19 -7.38
#